data_e065878d227d25068260dc6963348700
#
_entry.id   e065878d227d25068260dc6963348700
#
_cell.length_a   1.000
_cell.length_b   1.000
_cell.length_c   1.000
_cell.angle_alpha   90.00
_cell.angle_beta   90.00
_cell.angle_gamma   90.00
#
_symmetry.space_group_name_H-M   'P 1'
#
loop_
_entity.id
_entity.type
_entity.pdbx_description
1 polymer ?
#
loop_
_entity_poly.entity_id
_entity_poly.type
_entity_poly.pdbx_seq_one_letter_code
_entity_poly.pdbx_strand_id
1 'polypeptide(L)'
;MDIIFTVLICIAAAVLVALVTSFICFYKIFYSPKRKARTEWVEIPNGKIYEERREQLTKWGQTVADMPHKKVSIETFDGLTLRGRYYEFEKGAPIEIILHGYRGNSVRDISGGVVRCKTLGHNVLVYDHRGSGESDGHVITFGINERHDLLRWIDYVIENIDADADIFIAGVSMGAATVMMTSAMELPKNVVGVIADCGYTSAKDIIKKVIKEMRLPAGLLYPFARLGARLWGGFDIDETSPIEAMASCRLPIIFFHGDTDDFVPHEMSLRNYEACISEKKRMVTTIGAGHGLCLPVNVEQYLSELREFFDIKN
;
A
#
# COMPACT_ATOMS: atom_id res chain seq x y z
N MET A 1 -36.77 -39.20 15.62
CA MET A 1 -35.53 -38.72 14.98
C MET A 1 -34.43 -38.70 16.05
N ASP A 2 -33.38 -39.48 15.88
CA ASP A 2 -32.33 -39.64 16.92
C ASP A 2 -31.68 -38.31 17.29
N ILE A 3 -31.50 -38.09 18.60
CA ILE A 3 -30.81 -36.89 19.13
C ILE A 3 -29.48 -36.67 18.41
N ILE A 4 -28.74 -37.75 18.14
CA ILE A 4 -27.49 -37.71 17.40
C ILE A 4 -27.67 -37.11 16.00
N PHE A 5 -28.70 -37.52 15.28
CA PHE A 5 -29.00 -37.01 13.93
C PHE A 5 -29.36 -35.52 13.96
N THR A 6 -30.13 -35.08 14.95
CA THR A 6 -30.45 -33.66 15.14
C THR A 6 -29.23 -32.85 15.45
N VAL A 7 -28.34 -33.33 16.33
CA VAL A 7 -27.07 -32.66 16.65
C VAL A 7 -26.19 -32.54 15.42
N LEU A 8 -26.05 -33.57 14.60
CA LEU A 8 -25.30 -33.55 13.36
C LEU A 8 -25.82 -32.53 12.36
N ILE A 9 -27.14 -32.41 12.22
CA ILE A 9 -27.76 -31.39 11.36
C ILE A 9 -27.44 -30.00 11.88
N CYS A 10 -27.53 -29.75 13.18
CA CYS A 10 -27.23 -28.44 13.76
C CYS A 10 -25.75 -28.06 13.55
N ILE A 11 -24.84 -29.00 13.71
CA ILE A 11 -23.41 -28.79 13.44
C ILE A 11 -23.19 -28.48 11.96
N ALA A 12 -23.77 -29.25 11.06
CA ALA A 12 -23.63 -29.03 9.62
C ALA A 12 -24.19 -27.66 9.20
N ALA A 13 -25.35 -27.25 9.75
CA ALA A 13 -25.88 -25.93 9.51
C ALA A 13 -25.01 -24.80 10.04
N ALA A 14 -24.42 -24.95 11.23
CA ALA A 14 -23.49 -23.98 11.79
C ALA A 14 -22.21 -23.84 10.95
N VAL A 15 -21.65 -24.96 10.49
CA VAL A 15 -20.49 -24.98 9.58
C VAL A 15 -20.82 -24.30 8.26
N LEU A 16 -21.98 -24.60 7.67
CA LEU A 16 -22.41 -23.96 6.43
C LEU A 16 -22.54 -22.44 6.59
N VAL A 17 -23.15 -21.97 7.67
CA VAL A 17 -23.24 -20.54 7.98
C VAL A 17 -21.86 -19.91 8.12
N ALA A 18 -20.94 -20.57 8.80
CA ALA A 18 -19.56 -20.08 8.97
C ALA A 18 -18.83 -19.98 7.61
N LEU A 19 -18.95 -21.00 6.74
CA LEU A 19 -18.34 -20.99 5.40
C LEU A 19 -18.94 -19.90 4.52
N VAL A 20 -20.26 -19.75 4.48
CA VAL A 20 -20.94 -18.70 3.70
C VAL A 20 -20.52 -17.31 4.19
N THR A 21 -20.52 -17.10 5.51
CA THR A 21 -20.11 -15.81 6.09
C THR A 21 -18.65 -15.51 5.78
N SER A 22 -17.77 -16.50 5.92
CA SER A 22 -16.34 -16.32 5.58
C SER A 22 -16.12 -16.01 4.09
N PHE A 23 -16.91 -16.65 3.20
CA PHE A 23 -16.85 -16.34 1.77
C PHE A 23 -17.34 -14.92 1.45
N ILE A 24 -18.42 -14.48 2.08
CA ILE A 24 -18.90 -13.10 1.93
C ILE A 24 -17.86 -12.09 2.41
N CYS A 25 -17.24 -12.33 3.57
CA CYS A 25 -16.17 -11.50 4.09
C CYS A 25 -14.96 -11.47 3.12
N PHE A 26 -14.53 -12.64 2.64
CA PHE A 26 -13.47 -12.74 1.65
C PHE A 26 -13.79 -11.93 0.40
N TYR A 27 -14.96 -12.16 -0.20
CA TYR A 27 -15.36 -11.48 -1.42
C TYR A 27 -15.44 -9.95 -1.28
N LYS A 28 -15.91 -9.47 -0.14
CA LYS A 28 -16.05 -8.03 0.12
C LYS A 28 -14.73 -7.35 0.45
N ILE A 29 -13.84 -8.03 1.17
CA ILE A 29 -12.61 -7.42 1.71
C ILE A 29 -11.41 -7.68 0.78
N PHE A 30 -11.22 -8.91 0.33
CA PHE A 30 -9.97 -9.31 -0.32
C PHE A 30 -10.11 -9.52 -1.83
N TYR A 31 -11.30 -9.92 -2.31
CA TYR A 31 -11.49 -10.16 -3.73
C TYR A 31 -11.60 -8.84 -4.51
N SER A 32 -10.79 -8.74 -5.54
CA SER A 32 -10.78 -7.62 -6.48
C SER A 32 -11.18 -8.13 -7.86
N PRO A 33 -12.43 -7.89 -8.31
CA PRO A 33 -12.80 -8.26 -9.67
C PRO A 33 -11.94 -7.47 -10.67
N LYS A 34 -11.46 -8.11 -11.73
CA LYS A 34 -10.77 -7.39 -12.82
C LYS A 34 -11.69 -6.27 -13.30
N ARG A 35 -11.36 -5.07 -12.93
CA ARG A 35 -11.95 -3.90 -13.56
C ARG A 35 -11.29 -3.82 -14.93
N LYS A 36 -12.08 -3.62 -16.02
CA LYS A 36 -11.50 -3.23 -17.32
C LYS A 36 -10.47 -2.16 -17.02
N ALA A 37 -9.24 -2.36 -17.50
CA ALA A 37 -8.19 -1.37 -17.35
C ALA A 37 -8.79 -0.02 -17.72
N ARG A 38 -9.06 0.82 -16.73
CA ARG A 38 -9.55 2.16 -16.97
C ARG A 38 -8.34 2.93 -17.45
N THR A 39 -8.26 3.05 -18.75
CA THR A 39 -7.23 3.82 -19.45
C THR A 39 -7.37 5.33 -19.20
N GLU A 40 -8.41 5.75 -18.49
CA GLU A 40 -8.64 7.15 -18.18
C GLU A 40 -7.88 7.55 -16.92
N TRP A 41 -6.79 8.27 -17.15
CA TRP A 41 -5.79 8.75 -16.21
C TRP A 41 -6.33 9.67 -15.09
N VAL A 42 -7.59 10.05 -15.08
CA VAL A 42 -8.08 11.21 -14.34
C VAL A 42 -9.36 10.93 -13.54
N GLU A 43 -9.65 9.71 -13.16
CA GLU A 43 -10.71 9.50 -12.17
C GLU A 43 -10.18 9.76 -10.75
N ILE A 44 -10.15 11.04 -10.38
CA ILE A 44 -9.93 11.42 -8.99
C ILE A 44 -11.08 10.86 -8.16
N PRO A 45 -10.79 10.25 -7.00
CA PRO A 45 -11.83 9.72 -6.14
C PRO A 45 -12.90 10.79 -5.82
N ASN A 46 -14.16 10.36 -5.76
CA ASN A 46 -15.23 11.26 -5.33
C ASN A 46 -15.12 11.48 -3.82
N GLY A 47 -15.32 12.71 -3.39
CA GLY A 47 -15.31 13.07 -1.98
C GLY A 47 -14.91 14.53 -1.80
N LYS A 48 -15.51 15.20 -0.82
CA LYS A 48 -15.26 16.62 -0.54
C LYS A 48 -13.76 16.93 -0.35
N ILE A 49 -13.02 16.01 0.26
CA ILE A 49 -11.58 16.16 0.52
C ILE A 49 -10.74 16.24 -0.76
N TYR A 50 -11.21 15.62 -1.87
CA TYR A 50 -10.52 15.63 -3.16
C TYR A 50 -10.95 16.83 -4.03
N GLU A 51 -12.14 17.40 -3.81
CA GLU A 51 -12.66 18.51 -4.64
C GLU A 51 -11.74 19.72 -4.61
N GLU A 52 -11.24 20.09 -3.44
CA GLU A 52 -10.35 21.23 -3.26
C GLU A 52 -8.99 21.06 -3.98
N ARG A 53 -8.60 19.83 -4.27
CA ARG A 53 -7.32 19.46 -4.91
C ARG A 53 -7.51 18.87 -6.31
N ARG A 54 -8.75 18.80 -6.79
CA ARG A 54 -9.10 18.14 -8.06
C ARG A 54 -8.29 18.68 -9.23
N GLU A 55 -8.17 19.97 -9.37
CA GLU A 55 -7.40 20.61 -10.44
C GLU A 55 -5.92 20.21 -10.39
N GLN A 56 -5.31 20.28 -9.22
CA GLN A 56 -3.91 19.91 -9.01
C GLN A 56 -3.67 18.41 -9.32
N LEU A 57 -4.52 17.54 -8.80
CA LEU A 57 -4.41 16.10 -9.03
C LEU A 57 -4.63 15.74 -10.50
N THR A 58 -5.59 16.40 -11.15
CA THR A 58 -5.84 16.26 -12.59
C THR A 58 -4.61 16.67 -13.39
N LYS A 59 -4.02 17.83 -13.07
CA LYS A 59 -2.81 18.33 -13.73
C LYS A 59 -1.63 17.36 -13.56
N TRP A 60 -1.44 16.79 -12.37
CA TRP A 60 -0.40 15.77 -12.16
C TRP A 60 -0.65 14.52 -12.99
N GLY A 61 -1.89 14.02 -13.01
CA GLY A 61 -2.27 12.87 -13.83
C GLY A 61 -1.98 13.08 -15.31
N GLN A 62 -2.38 14.23 -15.86
CA GLN A 62 -2.10 14.59 -17.26
C GLN A 62 -0.60 14.72 -17.53
N THR A 63 0.13 15.41 -16.62
CA THR A 63 1.58 15.56 -16.76
C THR A 63 2.29 14.20 -16.82
N VAL A 64 1.91 13.27 -15.96
CA VAL A 64 2.50 11.92 -15.92
C VAL A 64 2.09 11.07 -17.12
N ALA A 65 0.85 11.25 -17.61
CA ALA A 65 0.39 10.57 -18.83
C ALA A 65 1.28 10.85 -20.05
N ASP A 66 1.76 12.09 -20.16
CA ASP A 66 2.59 12.55 -21.27
C ASP A 66 4.09 12.26 -21.07
N MET A 67 4.50 11.80 -19.87
CA MET A 67 5.90 11.48 -19.60
C MET A 67 6.37 10.21 -20.31
N PRO A 68 7.54 10.24 -20.96
CA PRO A 68 8.16 9.02 -21.48
C PRO A 68 8.42 8.01 -20.37
N HIS A 69 8.07 6.75 -20.59
CA HIS A 69 8.30 5.68 -19.63
C HIS A 69 8.54 4.33 -20.33
N LYS A 70 9.26 3.46 -19.65
CA LYS A 70 9.44 2.06 -20.05
C LYS A 70 8.40 1.21 -19.32
N LYS A 71 7.60 0.44 -20.06
CA LYS A 71 6.75 -0.62 -19.45
C LYS A 71 7.65 -1.74 -18.98
N VAL A 72 7.40 -2.19 -17.75
CA VAL A 72 8.18 -3.22 -17.06
C VAL A 72 7.25 -4.24 -16.43
N SER A 73 7.75 -5.47 -16.24
CA SER A 73 6.98 -6.52 -15.56
C SER A 73 7.90 -7.47 -14.82
N ILE A 74 7.36 -8.09 -13.78
CA ILE A 74 7.99 -9.17 -13.03
C ILE A 74 7.05 -10.35 -12.92
N GLU A 75 7.60 -11.53 -12.64
CA GLU A 75 6.86 -12.69 -12.17
C GLU A 75 7.02 -12.81 -10.66
N THR A 76 5.91 -12.99 -9.94
CA THR A 76 5.88 -13.15 -8.49
C THR A 76 6.23 -14.58 -8.09
N PHE A 77 6.46 -14.80 -6.79
CA PHE A 77 6.75 -16.13 -6.22
C PHE A 77 5.64 -17.16 -6.45
N ASP A 78 4.41 -16.71 -6.70
CA ASP A 78 3.21 -17.54 -6.92
C ASP A 78 2.69 -17.47 -8.38
N GLY A 79 3.56 -16.99 -9.32
CA GLY A 79 3.32 -17.07 -10.76
C GLY A 79 2.42 -16.00 -11.35
N LEU A 80 2.16 -14.89 -10.63
CA LEU A 80 1.45 -13.75 -11.18
C LEU A 80 2.40 -12.84 -11.95
N THR A 81 1.94 -12.25 -13.07
CA THR A 81 2.67 -11.17 -13.74
C THR A 81 2.19 -9.82 -13.19
N LEU A 82 3.09 -9.09 -12.54
CA LEU A 82 2.84 -7.71 -12.14
C LEU A 82 3.44 -6.76 -13.17
N ARG A 83 2.73 -5.65 -13.42
CA ARG A 83 3.07 -4.68 -14.46
C ARG A 83 3.26 -3.30 -13.85
N GLY A 84 4.28 -2.60 -14.38
CA GLY A 84 4.66 -1.29 -13.89
C GLY A 84 5.20 -0.38 -15.00
N ARG A 85 5.60 0.81 -14.59
CA ARG A 85 6.21 1.84 -15.43
C ARG A 85 7.45 2.38 -14.76
N TYR A 86 8.53 2.43 -15.49
CA TYR A 86 9.78 3.06 -15.06
C TYR A 86 9.97 4.37 -15.82
N TYR A 87 10.16 5.45 -15.07
CA TYR A 87 10.44 6.79 -15.57
C TYR A 87 11.89 7.13 -15.22
N GLU A 88 12.71 7.29 -16.25
CA GLU A 88 14.10 7.71 -16.12
C GLU A 88 14.19 9.21 -16.38
N PHE A 89 14.56 9.98 -15.38
CA PHE A 89 14.74 11.42 -15.49
C PHE A 89 16.23 11.78 -15.58
N GLU A 90 17.08 11.00 -14.93
CA GLU A 90 18.53 11.20 -14.96
C GLU A 90 19.23 9.85 -14.80
N LYS A 91 20.27 9.61 -15.62
CA LYS A 91 21.02 8.36 -15.56
C LYS A 91 21.84 8.28 -14.26
N GLY A 92 21.72 7.16 -13.55
CA GLY A 92 22.43 6.91 -12.28
C GLY A 92 21.86 7.66 -11.08
N ALA A 93 20.71 8.34 -11.23
CA ALA A 93 20.00 8.94 -10.09
C ALA A 93 19.35 7.87 -9.20
N PRO A 94 19.13 8.15 -7.90
CA PRO A 94 18.39 7.25 -7.03
C PRO A 94 17.03 6.85 -7.60
N ILE A 95 16.56 5.66 -7.27
CA ILE A 95 15.30 5.13 -7.78
C ILE A 95 14.30 4.99 -6.63
N GLU A 96 13.12 5.62 -6.75
CA GLU A 96 12.03 5.37 -5.83
C GLU A 96 11.07 4.32 -6.41
N ILE A 97 10.79 3.26 -5.65
CA ILE A 97 9.71 2.32 -5.96
C ILE A 97 8.48 2.73 -5.14
N ILE A 98 7.40 3.18 -5.83
CA ILE A 98 6.24 3.75 -5.14
C ILE A 98 5.01 2.87 -5.29
N LEU A 99 4.38 2.56 -4.14
CA LEU A 99 3.26 1.64 -3.99
C LEU A 99 1.95 2.39 -3.72
N HIS A 100 0.92 2.05 -4.48
CA HIS A 100 -0.42 2.62 -4.32
C HIS A 100 -1.22 1.97 -3.18
N GLY A 101 -2.36 2.58 -2.82
CA GLY A 101 -3.26 2.12 -1.78
C GLY A 101 -4.18 0.97 -2.21
N TYR A 102 -5.01 0.53 -1.26
CA TYR A 102 -6.00 -0.54 -1.45
C TYR A 102 -6.98 -0.22 -2.58
N ARG A 103 -7.16 -1.18 -3.52
CA ARG A 103 -8.01 -1.03 -4.71
C ARG A 103 -7.69 0.17 -5.59
N GLY A 104 -6.47 0.68 -5.47
CA GLY A 104 -5.93 1.72 -6.30
C GLY A 104 -5.28 1.20 -7.59
N ASN A 105 -4.52 2.06 -8.22
CA ASN A 105 -3.59 1.71 -9.29
C ASN A 105 -2.46 2.73 -9.36
N SER A 106 -1.36 2.32 -9.96
CA SER A 106 -0.14 3.12 -10.05
C SER A 106 -0.31 4.45 -10.81
N VAL A 107 -1.26 4.49 -11.72
CA VAL A 107 -1.50 5.65 -12.57
C VAL A 107 -2.30 6.73 -11.84
N ARG A 108 -3.43 6.35 -11.27
CA ARG A 108 -4.35 7.28 -10.61
C ARG A 108 -3.77 7.83 -9.30
N ASP A 109 -3.25 6.92 -8.47
CA ASP A 109 -2.96 7.27 -7.07
C ASP A 109 -1.53 7.80 -6.89
N ILE A 110 -0.62 7.50 -7.82
CA ILE A 110 0.81 7.77 -7.66
C ILE A 110 1.33 8.88 -8.58
N SER A 111 0.48 9.52 -9.38
CA SER A 111 0.92 10.61 -10.29
C SER A 111 1.62 11.75 -9.55
N GLY A 112 1.12 12.16 -8.37
CA GLY A 112 1.81 13.14 -7.53
C GLY A 112 3.18 12.68 -7.06
N GLY A 113 3.32 11.39 -6.74
CA GLY A 113 4.59 10.75 -6.38
C GLY A 113 5.61 10.80 -7.53
N VAL A 114 5.18 10.52 -8.78
CA VAL A 114 6.05 10.62 -9.97
C VAL A 114 6.53 12.05 -10.20
N VAL A 115 5.64 13.05 -10.06
CA VAL A 115 6.00 14.47 -10.16
C VAL A 115 6.99 14.88 -9.06
N ARG A 116 6.75 14.39 -7.84
CA ARG A 116 7.64 14.60 -6.68
C ARG A 116 9.04 14.02 -6.95
N CYS A 117 9.15 12.78 -7.42
CA CYS A 117 10.44 12.16 -7.73
C CYS A 117 11.22 12.98 -8.77
N LYS A 118 10.55 13.40 -9.85
CA LYS A 118 11.18 14.29 -10.83
C LYS A 118 11.71 15.58 -10.21
N THR A 119 10.96 16.17 -9.27
CA THR A 119 11.37 17.41 -8.57
C THR A 119 12.55 17.19 -7.62
N LEU A 120 12.71 15.97 -7.09
CA LEU A 120 13.81 15.57 -6.24
C LEU A 120 15.06 15.09 -7.04
N GLY A 121 14.96 14.96 -8.37
CA GLY A 121 16.01 14.39 -9.19
C GLY A 121 16.11 12.86 -9.08
N HIS A 122 15.07 12.18 -8.65
CA HIS A 122 15.02 10.72 -8.55
C HIS A 122 14.29 10.11 -9.75
N ASN A 123 14.78 8.99 -10.25
CA ASN A 123 14.03 8.10 -11.13
C ASN A 123 12.92 7.40 -10.34
N VAL A 124 11.90 6.89 -11.02
CA VAL A 124 10.80 6.26 -10.31
C VAL A 124 10.26 5.03 -11.03
N LEU A 125 10.01 3.97 -10.27
CA LEU A 125 9.27 2.80 -10.68
C LEU A 125 7.94 2.78 -9.93
N VAL A 126 6.84 2.76 -10.67
CA VAL A 126 5.49 2.55 -10.13
C VAL A 126 4.89 1.30 -10.73
N TYR A 127 4.16 0.53 -9.95
CA TYR A 127 3.54 -0.70 -10.44
C TYR A 127 2.15 -0.92 -9.83
N ASP A 128 1.34 -1.68 -10.53
CA ASP A 128 0.06 -2.12 -10.01
C ASP A 128 0.24 -3.36 -9.13
N HIS A 129 -0.26 -3.31 -7.91
CA HIS A 129 -0.28 -4.47 -7.01
C HIS A 129 -1.04 -5.65 -7.60
N ARG A 130 -0.82 -6.85 -7.07
CA ARG A 130 -1.66 -8.02 -7.36
C ARG A 130 -3.15 -7.70 -7.23
N GLY A 131 -3.96 -8.14 -8.20
CA GLY A 131 -5.39 -7.85 -8.22
C GLY A 131 -5.76 -6.40 -8.50
N SER A 132 -4.82 -5.57 -8.98
CA SER A 132 -5.04 -4.14 -9.29
C SER A 132 -4.58 -3.81 -10.71
N GLY A 133 -5.18 -2.77 -11.30
CA GLY A 133 -4.78 -2.17 -12.57
C GLY A 133 -4.57 -3.18 -13.70
N GLU A 134 -3.38 -3.17 -14.29
CA GLU A 134 -2.97 -4.07 -15.38
C GLU A 134 -2.32 -5.37 -14.86
N SER A 135 -2.04 -5.50 -13.55
CA SER A 135 -1.42 -6.69 -12.94
C SER A 135 -2.38 -7.85 -12.81
N ASP A 136 -1.83 -9.08 -12.76
CA ASP A 136 -2.61 -10.30 -12.60
C ASP A 136 -3.13 -10.48 -11.17
N GLY A 137 -3.96 -11.50 -10.97
CA GLY A 137 -4.55 -11.85 -9.69
C GLY A 137 -5.92 -11.25 -9.45
N HIS A 138 -6.53 -11.66 -8.33
CA HIS A 138 -7.85 -11.22 -7.88
C HIS A 138 -7.93 -11.06 -6.36
N VAL A 139 -6.82 -11.27 -5.65
CA VAL A 139 -6.78 -11.22 -4.20
C VAL A 139 -5.80 -10.14 -3.76
N ILE A 140 -6.29 -9.20 -2.94
CA ILE A 140 -5.49 -8.18 -2.27
C ILE A 140 -5.24 -8.67 -0.85
N THR A 141 -3.98 -8.73 -0.43
CA THR A 141 -3.59 -9.35 0.84
C THR A 141 -3.17 -8.36 1.93
N PHE A 142 -3.48 -7.07 1.75
CA PHE A 142 -3.18 -6.01 2.71
C PHE A 142 -1.69 -5.90 3.07
N GLY A 143 -0.82 -6.18 2.11
CA GLY A 143 0.63 -6.11 2.27
C GLY A 143 1.28 -7.46 2.61
N ILE A 144 0.53 -8.52 2.93
CA ILE A 144 1.09 -9.83 3.29
C ILE A 144 1.88 -10.43 2.12
N ASN A 145 1.28 -10.59 0.95
CA ASN A 145 1.99 -11.06 -0.23
C ASN A 145 2.66 -9.90 -0.98
N GLU A 146 2.06 -8.71 -0.96
CA GLU A 146 2.59 -7.52 -1.62
C GLU A 146 4.00 -7.15 -1.14
N ARG A 147 4.40 -7.48 0.11
CA ARG A 147 5.77 -7.29 0.59
C ARG A 147 6.78 -8.17 -0.14
N HIS A 148 6.39 -9.39 -0.53
CA HIS A 148 7.23 -10.29 -1.33
C HIS A 148 7.29 -9.83 -2.79
N ASP A 149 6.19 -9.27 -3.32
CA ASP A 149 6.19 -8.66 -4.64
C ASP A 149 7.15 -7.47 -4.71
N LEU A 150 7.20 -6.65 -3.67
CA LEU A 150 8.13 -5.53 -3.59
C LEU A 150 9.59 -6.01 -3.59
N LEU A 151 9.93 -7.11 -2.92
CA LEU A 151 11.28 -7.69 -3.01
C LEU A 151 11.64 -8.03 -4.46
N ARG A 152 10.72 -8.65 -5.21
CA ARG A 152 10.95 -8.97 -6.63
C ARG A 152 11.12 -7.71 -7.50
N TRP A 153 10.43 -6.60 -7.17
CA TRP A 153 10.64 -5.32 -7.84
C TRP A 153 12.00 -4.69 -7.49
N ILE A 154 12.46 -4.84 -6.24
CA ILE A 154 13.81 -4.40 -5.82
C ILE A 154 14.86 -5.19 -6.59
N ASP A 155 14.74 -6.53 -6.66
CA ASP A 155 15.63 -7.37 -7.46
C ASP A 155 15.61 -6.97 -8.92
N TYR A 156 14.42 -6.71 -9.49
CA TYR A 156 14.28 -6.26 -10.88
C TYR A 156 15.06 -4.96 -11.15
N VAL A 157 15.01 -3.99 -10.25
CA VAL A 157 15.78 -2.75 -10.37
C VAL A 157 17.27 -3.04 -10.42
N ILE A 158 17.78 -3.84 -9.50
CA ILE A 158 19.19 -4.18 -9.39
C ILE A 158 19.68 -4.98 -10.63
N GLU A 159 18.87 -5.94 -11.08
CA GLU A 159 19.24 -6.83 -12.19
C GLU A 159 19.09 -6.21 -13.58
N ASN A 160 18.12 -5.28 -13.77
CA ASN A 160 17.68 -4.85 -15.10
C ASN A 160 17.76 -3.35 -15.36
N ILE A 161 17.92 -2.52 -14.31
CA ILE A 161 17.98 -1.07 -14.43
C ILE A 161 19.37 -0.55 -14.02
N ASP A 162 19.73 -0.68 -12.74
CA ASP A 162 21.01 -0.23 -12.22
C ASP A 162 21.40 -1.03 -10.97
N ALA A 163 22.51 -1.79 -11.07
CA ALA A 163 23.01 -2.66 -10.01
C ALA A 163 23.51 -1.89 -8.78
N ASP A 164 23.90 -0.64 -8.96
CA ASP A 164 24.46 0.22 -7.92
C ASP A 164 23.49 1.31 -7.45
N ALA A 165 22.24 1.32 -7.94
CA ALA A 165 21.26 2.33 -7.59
C ALA A 165 20.97 2.36 -6.08
N ASP A 166 20.91 3.56 -5.51
CA ASP A 166 20.26 3.79 -4.22
C ASP A 166 18.74 3.69 -4.42
N ILE A 167 18.10 2.78 -3.69
CA ILE A 167 16.67 2.49 -3.80
C ILE A 167 15.93 3.02 -2.57
N PHE A 168 14.93 3.86 -2.80
CA PHE A 168 13.94 4.23 -1.80
C PHE A 168 12.66 3.46 -2.05
N ILE A 169 12.08 2.89 -1.01
CA ILE A 169 10.75 2.25 -1.08
C ILE A 169 9.72 3.18 -0.44
N ALA A 170 8.72 3.56 -1.21
CA ALA A 170 7.71 4.52 -0.82
C ALA A 170 6.30 3.95 -0.99
N GLY A 171 5.35 4.35 -0.18
CA GLY A 171 3.98 3.88 -0.34
C GLY A 171 2.96 4.76 0.36
N VAL A 172 1.73 4.68 -0.13
CA VAL A 172 0.57 5.40 0.42
C VAL A 172 -0.44 4.39 0.94
N SER A 173 -0.96 4.58 2.15
CA SER A 173 -2.01 3.74 2.75
C SER A 173 -1.60 2.26 2.83
N MET A 174 -2.24 1.34 2.13
CA MET A 174 -1.82 -0.06 2.02
C MET A 174 -0.40 -0.18 1.47
N GLY A 175 0.00 0.68 0.52
CA GLY A 175 1.38 0.74 0.03
C GLY A 175 2.37 1.10 1.14
N ALA A 176 2.01 2.06 2.02
CA ALA A 176 2.82 2.41 3.20
C ALA A 176 2.93 1.23 4.18
N ALA A 177 1.83 0.52 4.42
CA ALA A 177 1.84 -0.70 5.23
C ALA A 177 2.76 -1.77 4.63
N THR A 178 2.73 -1.93 3.30
CA THR A 178 3.57 -2.87 2.56
C THR A 178 5.06 -2.51 2.71
N VAL A 179 5.47 -1.25 2.48
CA VAL A 179 6.89 -0.86 2.60
C VAL A 179 7.39 -0.99 4.04
N MET A 180 6.54 -0.70 5.03
CA MET A 180 6.88 -0.93 6.44
C MET A 180 7.15 -2.42 6.72
N MET A 181 6.29 -3.32 6.26
CA MET A 181 6.50 -4.77 6.45
C MET A 181 7.71 -5.28 5.67
N THR A 182 7.94 -4.78 4.45
CA THR A 182 9.13 -5.13 3.65
C THR A 182 10.41 -4.67 4.33
N SER A 183 10.43 -3.50 4.99
CA SER A 183 11.62 -2.96 5.65
C SER A 183 12.17 -3.81 6.81
N ALA A 184 11.36 -4.74 7.30
CA ALA A 184 11.74 -5.71 8.32
C ALA A 184 12.25 -7.04 7.75
N MET A 185 12.24 -7.20 6.42
CA MET A 185 12.74 -8.38 5.73
C MET A 185 14.24 -8.25 5.44
N GLU A 186 14.87 -9.33 4.99
CA GLU A 186 16.23 -9.27 4.49
C GLU A 186 16.25 -8.50 3.14
N LEU A 187 16.93 -7.36 3.13
CA LEU A 187 16.97 -6.45 1.98
C LEU A 187 18.38 -6.30 1.44
N PRO A 188 18.55 -6.11 0.11
CA PRO A 188 19.80 -5.69 -0.49
C PRO A 188 20.27 -4.35 0.10
N LYS A 189 21.61 -4.17 0.17
CA LYS A 189 22.25 -2.92 0.63
C LYS A 189 21.83 -1.68 -0.14
N ASN A 190 21.31 -1.88 -1.34
CA ASN A 190 20.79 -0.85 -2.23
C ASN A 190 19.57 -0.11 -1.67
N VAL A 191 18.81 -0.76 -0.77
CA VAL A 191 17.65 -0.10 -0.15
C VAL A 191 18.13 0.80 0.98
N VAL A 192 18.05 2.11 0.75
CA VAL A 192 18.65 3.14 1.62
C VAL A 192 17.62 3.94 2.42
N GLY A 193 16.33 3.85 2.11
CA GLY A 193 15.31 4.60 2.84
C GLY A 193 13.88 4.15 2.58
N VAL A 194 13.00 4.48 3.53
CA VAL A 194 11.58 4.15 3.53
C VAL A 194 10.74 5.41 3.69
N ILE A 195 9.71 5.56 2.86
CA ILE A 195 8.74 6.67 2.93
C ILE A 195 7.35 6.06 3.11
N ALA A 196 6.75 6.24 4.27
CA ALA A 196 5.46 5.67 4.63
C ALA A 196 4.40 6.77 4.83
N ASP A 197 3.47 6.93 3.87
CA ASP A 197 2.41 7.93 3.93
C ASP A 197 1.07 7.29 4.31
N CYS A 198 0.45 7.76 5.40
CA CYS A 198 -0.83 7.34 5.98
C CYS A 198 -1.03 5.81 6.13
N GLY A 199 0.01 5.09 6.55
CA GLY A 199 -0.05 3.65 6.77
C GLY A 199 -0.77 3.26 8.05
N TYR A 200 -1.48 2.12 8.03
CA TYR A 200 -2.16 1.56 9.21
C TYR A 200 -1.21 0.71 10.08
N THR A 201 -1.64 0.42 11.33
CA THR A 201 -0.90 -0.44 12.27
C THR A 201 -0.96 -1.93 11.91
N SER A 202 -2.13 -2.39 11.47
CA SER A 202 -2.36 -3.77 11.04
C SER A 202 -3.57 -3.87 10.13
N ALA A 203 -3.60 -4.87 9.25
CA ALA A 203 -4.79 -5.20 8.47
C ALA A 203 -6.01 -5.47 9.38
N LYS A 204 -5.79 -6.12 10.53
CA LYS A 204 -6.80 -6.36 11.55
C LYS A 204 -7.43 -5.07 12.05
N ASP A 205 -6.62 -4.07 12.40
CA ASP A 205 -7.12 -2.83 12.98
C ASP A 205 -7.93 -2.03 11.97
N ILE A 206 -7.44 -1.89 10.74
CA ILE A 206 -8.16 -1.15 9.69
C ILE A 206 -9.44 -1.86 9.25
N ILE A 207 -9.44 -3.19 9.09
CA ILE A 207 -10.63 -3.96 8.75
C ILE A 207 -11.69 -3.85 9.85
N LYS A 208 -11.28 -3.98 11.13
CA LYS A 208 -12.20 -3.82 12.26
C LYS A 208 -12.77 -2.42 12.35
N LYS A 209 -11.96 -1.39 12.06
CA LYS A 209 -12.40 0.00 12.02
C LYS A 209 -13.49 0.17 10.95
N VAL A 210 -13.26 -0.26 9.73
CA VAL A 210 -14.23 -0.16 8.63
C VAL A 210 -15.52 -0.94 8.95
N ILE A 211 -15.42 -2.14 9.51
CA ILE A 211 -16.62 -2.92 9.92
C ILE A 211 -17.44 -2.14 10.97
N LYS A 212 -16.78 -1.48 11.94
CA LYS A 212 -17.47 -0.66 12.95
C LYS A 212 -18.18 0.56 12.33
N GLU A 213 -17.58 1.21 11.35
CA GLU A 213 -18.18 2.34 10.62
C GLU A 213 -19.42 1.93 9.85
N MET A 214 -19.45 0.69 9.35
CA MET A 214 -20.63 0.08 8.77
C MET A 214 -21.71 -0.28 9.83
N ARG A 215 -21.49 0.02 11.10
CA ARG A 215 -22.33 -0.33 12.26
C ARG A 215 -22.53 -1.84 12.43
N LEU A 216 -21.52 -2.63 12.04
CA LEU A 216 -21.51 -4.08 12.15
C LEU A 216 -20.64 -4.55 13.33
N PRO A 217 -20.89 -5.74 13.91
CA PRO A 217 -20.15 -6.26 15.05
C PRO A 217 -18.76 -6.76 14.63
N ALA A 218 -17.75 -5.88 14.65
CA ALA A 218 -16.40 -6.16 14.16
C ALA A 218 -15.74 -7.34 14.90
N GLY A 219 -15.99 -7.50 16.21
CA GLY A 219 -15.48 -8.63 16.99
C GLY A 219 -15.97 -9.99 16.51
N LEU A 220 -17.22 -10.04 16.04
CA LEU A 220 -17.85 -11.24 15.51
C LEU A 220 -17.43 -11.51 14.06
N LEU A 221 -17.34 -10.47 13.22
CA LEU A 221 -17.10 -10.63 11.77
C LEU A 221 -15.63 -10.81 11.42
N TYR A 222 -14.68 -10.25 12.19
CA TYR A 222 -13.26 -10.37 11.89
C TYR A 222 -12.76 -11.84 11.86
N PRO A 223 -13.15 -12.74 12.79
CA PRO A 223 -12.79 -14.17 12.68
C PRO A 223 -13.23 -14.81 11.35
N PHE A 224 -14.38 -14.42 10.81
CA PHE A 224 -14.83 -14.91 9.50
C PHE A 224 -14.04 -14.27 8.36
N ALA A 225 -13.65 -13.01 8.46
CA ALA A 225 -12.74 -12.38 7.49
C ALA A 225 -11.40 -13.10 7.45
N ARG A 226 -10.80 -13.40 8.62
CA ARG A 226 -9.55 -14.18 8.73
C ARG A 226 -9.71 -15.59 8.17
N LEU A 227 -10.79 -16.27 8.51
CA LEU A 227 -11.11 -17.60 7.95
C LEU A 227 -11.24 -17.52 6.43
N GLY A 228 -11.91 -16.49 5.92
CA GLY A 228 -12.07 -16.26 4.49
C GLY A 228 -10.75 -16.01 3.78
N ALA A 229 -9.83 -15.22 4.37
CA ALA A 229 -8.49 -15.02 3.85
C ALA A 229 -7.73 -16.34 3.69
N ARG A 230 -7.82 -17.23 4.68
CA ARG A 230 -7.14 -18.54 4.66
C ARG A 230 -7.78 -19.52 3.66
N LEU A 231 -9.10 -19.69 3.68
CA LEU A 231 -9.78 -20.71 2.88
C LEU A 231 -9.90 -20.34 1.40
N TRP A 232 -10.17 -19.07 1.11
CA TRP A 232 -10.48 -18.61 -0.24
C TRP A 232 -9.36 -17.74 -0.84
N GLY A 233 -8.56 -17.08 0.01
CA GLY A 233 -7.46 -16.23 -0.39
C GLY A 233 -6.09 -16.92 -0.37
N GLY A 234 -5.95 -18.01 0.39
CA GLY A 234 -4.69 -18.75 0.49
C GLY A 234 -3.60 -18.06 1.34
N PHE A 235 -3.96 -17.12 2.22
CA PHE A 235 -3.02 -16.38 3.06
C PHE A 235 -3.55 -16.16 4.48
N ASP A 236 -2.66 -15.91 5.44
CA ASP A 236 -3.03 -15.51 6.80
C ASP A 236 -2.89 -14.01 6.96
N ILE A 237 -4.00 -13.29 7.11
CA ILE A 237 -4.02 -11.83 7.30
C ILE A 237 -3.34 -11.35 8.59
N ASP A 238 -3.14 -12.23 9.56
CA ASP A 238 -2.47 -11.97 10.83
C ASP A 238 -1.03 -12.55 10.85
N GLU A 239 -0.43 -12.88 9.69
CA GLU A 239 0.94 -13.42 9.61
C GLU A 239 1.98 -12.41 10.10
N THR A 240 1.80 -11.15 9.76
CA THR A 240 2.61 -10.01 10.21
C THR A 240 1.81 -8.72 10.09
N SER A 241 2.35 -7.65 10.64
CA SER A 241 1.74 -6.32 10.58
C SER A 241 2.79 -5.22 10.50
N PRO A 242 2.44 -4.02 9.98
CA PRO A 242 3.33 -2.87 10.01
C PRO A 242 3.91 -2.58 11.39
N ILE A 243 3.10 -2.58 12.44
CA ILE A 243 3.57 -2.26 13.79
C ILE A 243 4.57 -3.31 14.33
N GLU A 244 4.37 -4.59 14.01
CA GLU A 244 5.33 -5.65 14.35
C GLU A 244 6.63 -5.51 13.56
N ALA A 245 6.53 -5.18 12.26
CA ALA A 245 7.67 -4.93 11.40
C ALA A 245 8.51 -3.73 11.88
N MET A 246 7.88 -2.68 12.38
CA MET A 246 8.59 -1.53 12.92
C MET A 246 9.48 -1.86 14.11
N ALA A 247 9.15 -2.87 14.91
CA ALA A 247 9.99 -3.34 16.01
C ALA A 247 11.33 -3.97 15.55
N SER A 248 11.53 -4.17 14.26
CA SER A 248 12.79 -4.69 13.67
C SER A 248 13.35 -3.82 12.53
N CYS A 249 12.63 -2.79 12.09
CA CYS A 249 13.09 -1.88 11.05
C CYS A 249 14.30 -1.06 11.51
N ARG A 250 15.42 -1.15 10.76
CA ARG A 250 16.66 -0.38 11.01
C ARG A 250 16.97 0.64 9.92
N LEU A 251 16.24 0.61 8.80
CA LEU A 251 16.42 1.56 7.71
C LEU A 251 15.98 2.97 8.12
N PRO A 252 16.60 4.03 7.58
CA PRO A 252 16.05 5.37 7.66
C PRO A 252 14.60 5.38 7.18
N ILE A 253 13.68 5.88 8.01
CA ILE A 253 12.25 5.89 7.69
C ILE A 253 11.59 7.21 8.07
N ILE A 254 10.85 7.79 7.13
CA ILE A 254 10.02 8.96 7.35
C ILE A 254 8.54 8.60 7.19
N PHE A 255 7.74 9.01 8.15
CA PHE A 255 6.29 8.83 8.17
C PHE A 255 5.61 10.16 7.87
N PHE A 256 4.67 10.17 6.94
CA PHE A 256 3.76 11.28 6.70
C PHE A 256 2.34 10.87 7.08
N HIS A 257 1.57 11.79 7.66
CA HIS A 257 0.15 11.54 7.91
C HIS A 257 -0.61 12.86 8.07
N GLY A 258 -1.81 12.93 7.50
CA GLY A 258 -2.70 14.05 7.70
C GLY A 258 -3.44 13.98 9.04
N ASP A 259 -3.58 15.12 9.71
CA ASP A 259 -4.27 15.19 11.01
C ASP A 259 -5.79 15.05 10.91
N THR A 260 -6.34 15.20 9.69
CA THR A 260 -7.78 15.06 9.43
C THR A 260 -8.12 13.76 8.66
N ASP A 261 -7.21 12.78 8.67
CA ASP A 261 -7.46 11.48 8.06
C ASP A 261 -8.48 10.68 8.88
N ASP A 262 -9.71 10.61 8.38
CA ASP A 262 -10.81 9.88 8.99
C ASP A 262 -10.87 8.40 8.53
N PHE A 263 -10.16 8.03 7.46
CA PHE A 263 -10.12 6.66 6.95
C PHE A 263 -9.05 5.81 7.64
N VAL A 264 -7.78 6.24 7.67
CA VAL A 264 -6.73 5.66 8.52
C VAL A 264 -6.41 6.69 9.60
N PRO A 265 -6.81 6.49 10.86
CA PRO A 265 -6.55 7.45 11.92
C PRO A 265 -5.06 7.77 12.06
N HIS A 266 -4.72 9.06 12.16
CA HIS A 266 -3.36 9.57 12.36
C HIS A 266 -2.60 8.84 13.49
N GLU A 267 -3.31 8.46 14.55
CA GLU A 267 -2.80 7.66 15.66
C GLU A 267 -2.14 6.34 15.23
N MET A 268 -2.57 5.74 14.11
CA MET A 268 -1.96 4.51 13.61
C MET A 268 -0.52 4.75 13.15
N SER A 269 -0.23 5.86 12.46
CA SER A 269 1.16 6.19 12.10
C SER A 269 2.00 6.60 13.30
N LEU A 270 1.42 7.29 14.29
CA LEU A 270 2.14 7.58 15.53
C LEU A 270 2.57 6.31 16.25
N ARG A 271 1.67 5.33 16.36
CA ARG A 271 2.00 4.02 16.97
C ARG A 271 3.07 3.26 16.17
N ASN A 272 3.04 3.31 14.84
CA ASN A 272 4.08 2.73 14.00
C ASN A 272 5.42 3.43 14.22
N TYR A 273 5.43 4.76 14.29
CA TYR A 273 6.61 5.56 14.58
C TYR A 273 7.19 5.25 15.96
N GLU A 274 6.36 5.14 17.00
CA GLU A 274 6.78 4.80 18.36
C GLU A 274 7.38 3.39 18.44
N ALA A 275 6.77 2.42 17.76
CA ALA A 275 7.26 1.04 17.70
C ALA A 275 8.55 0.89 16.88
N CYS A 276 8.85 1.82 15.99
CA CYS A 276 10.00 1.74 15.10
C CYS A 276 11.32 1.92 15.87
N ILE A 277 12.26 0.97 15.70
CA ILE A 277 13.57 0.98 16.34
C ILE A 277 14.68 1.62 15.50
N SER A 278 14.36 2.13 14.29
CA SER A 278 15.35 2.83 13.48
C SER A 278 15.94 4.04 14.22
N GLU A 279 17.25 4.18 14.17
CA GLU A 279 17.96 5.34 14.73
C GLU A 279 17.67 6.63 13.95
N LYS A 280 17.40 6.52 12.64
CA LYS A 280 17.02 7.65 11.77
C LYS A 280 15.56 7.50 11.38
N LYS A 281 14.66 8.09 12.19
CA LYS A 281 13.21 8.10 11.94
C LYS A 281 12.62 9.48 12.16
N ARG A 282 11.60 9.84 11.38
CA ARG A 282 10.88 11.11 11.51
C ARG A 282 9.38 10.92 11.32
N MET A 283 8.57 11.64 12.08
CA MET A 283 7.12 11.74 11.89
C MET A 283 6.76 13.16 11.47
N VAL A 284 6.06 13.29 10.35
CA VAL A 284 5.59 14.56 9.78
C VAL A 284 4.07 14.55 9.74
N THR A 285 3.46 15.46 10.48
CA THR A 285 2.00 15.67 10.42
C THR A 285 1.69 16.79 9.45
N THR A 286 0.84 16.52 8.46
CA THR A 286 0.37 17.54 7.50
C THR A 286 -0.99 18.05 7.96
N ILE A 287 -1.03 19.32 8.39
CA ILE A 287 -2.24 19.95 8.91
C ILE A 287 -3.29 20.14 7.81
N GLY A 288 -4.52 19.71 8.09
CA GLY A 288 -5.65 19.78 7.17
C GLY A 288 -5.65 18.72 6.07
N ALA A 289 -4.70 17.78 6.08
CA ALA A 289 -4.66 16.71 5.11
C ALA A 289 -5.56 15.54 5.53
N GLY A 290 -6.41 15.09 4.61
CA GLY A 290 -7.13 13.82 4.73
C GLY A 290 -6.31 12.65 4.20
N HIS A 291 -6.97 11.49 4.02
CA HIS A 291 -6.32 10.24 3.62
C HIS A 291 -5.60 10.33 2.26
N GLY A 292 -4.30 10.05 2.26
CA GLY A 292 -3.46 10.07 1.05
C GLY A 292 -3.22 11.46 0.46
N LEU A 293 -3.47 12.53 1.22
CA LEU A 293 -3.41 13.91 0.75
C LEU A 293 -2.28 14.74 1.36
N CYS A 294 -1.31 14.14 2.06
CA CYS A 294 -0.19 14.89 2.64
C CYS A 294 0.58 15.69 1.57
N LEU A 295 0.97 15.02 0.48
CA LEU A 295 1.68 15.67 -0.62
C LEU A 295 0.86 16.78 -1.31
N PRO A 296 -0.39 16.55 -1.77
CA PRO A 296 -1.11 17.64 -2.47
C PRO A 296 -1.56 18.78 -1.55
N VAL A 297 -1.69 18.58 -0.24
CA VAL A 297 -2.04 19.65 0.70
C VAL A 297 -0.87 20.58 0.95
N ASN A 298 0.34 20.03 1.13
CA ASN A 298 1.52 20.85 1.37
C ASN A 298 2.76 20.28 0.66
N VAL A 299 2.87 20.56 -0.64
CA VAL A 299 3.97 20.08 -1.48
C VAL A 299 5.32 20.58 -0.97
N GLU A 300 5.41 21.83 -0.52
CA GLU A 300 6.66 22.44 -0.05
C GLU A 300 7.15 21.76 1.22
N GLN A 301 6.29 21.58 2.22
CA GLN A 301 6.63 20.83 3.44
C GLN A 301 7.08 19.42 3.08
N TYR A 302 6.32 18.71 2.27
CA TYR A 302 6.61 17.32 1.92
C TYR A 302 7.99 17.17 1.26
N LEU A 303 8.31 18.06 0.31
CA LEU A 303 9.61 18.07 -0.38
C LEU A 303 10.75 18.49 0.56
N SER A 304 10.57 19.52 1.37
CA SER A 304 11.60 19.99 2.31
C SER A 304 11.94 18.94 3.35
N GLU A 305 10.93 18.24 3.89
CA GLU A 305 11.14 17.16 4.85
C GLU A 305 11.90 15.97 4.25
N LEU A 306 11.61 15.58 3.00
CA LEU A 306 12.35 14.54 2.32
C LEU A 306 13.82 14.93 2.05
N ARG A 307 14.04 16.17 1.57
CA ARG A 307 15.39 16.68 1.31
C ARG A 307 16.25 16.71 2.57
N GLU A 308 15.69 17.26 3.64
CA GLU A 308 16.40 17.34 4.90
C GLU A 308 16.65 15.96 5.50
N PHE A 309 15.63 15.09 5.50
CA PHE A 309 15.73 13.78 6.13
C PHE A 309 16.70 12.83 5.42
N PHE A 310 16.71 12.82 4.10
CA PHE A 310 17.56 11.94 3.30
C PHE A 310 18.83 12.64 2.73
N ASP A 311 19.10 13.88 3.13
CA ASP A 311 20.26 14.66 2.66
C ASP A 311 20.28 14.83 1.13
N ILE A 312 19.08 14.96 0.49
CA ILE A 312 18.94 15.12 -0.96
C ILE A 312 19.37 16.54 -1.36
N LYS A 313 20.40 16.63 -2.16
CA LYS A 313 20.90 17.91 -2.67
C LYS A 313 19.92 18.55 -3.67
N ASN A 314 19.86 19.89 -3.68
CA ASN A 314 19.06 20.65 -4.64
C ASN A 314 19.63 20.55 -6.05
#